data_fd6e47cb302d21bf6e3924e43c2140f7
#
_entry.id   fd6e47cb302d21bf6e3924e43c2140f7
#
_cell.length_a   1.000
_cell.length_b   1.000
_cell.length_c   1.000
_cell.angle_alpha   90.00
_cell.angle_beta   90.00
_cell.angle_gamma   90.00
#
_symmetry.space_group_name_H-M   'P 1'
#
loop_
_entity.id
_entity.type
_entity.pdbx_description
1 polymer ?
#
loop_
_entity_poly.entity_id
_entity_poly.type
_entity_poly.pdbx_seq_one_letter_code
_entity_poly.pdbx_strand_id
1 'polypeptide(L)'
;METLKNFKDLQYVRPNFDEINQTITSLTDGVKKAKNFEELKDIIKKFEVVYSDLHTNLAISMIRAYLDSSDKYYNDEMQEGMQKESTINYNEFYSELLNSSFTREINNEVGEQFLIKLQDSINLKSKGMDLLEKEQELIYKYQKLKATIKVEFNGELLSEGEIRKYTTSKDRDVRKKATISLNKVYINLREDFKGILDELVKVRNEIAKVNGFKSFADYMNVEKGRHDYGQKELLDFCANVNEELSSFLEILSDAQAKRLGLDKLKYYDQGLNFLDGNAKPIGNGEVLSEKAKEMYLSLDRDISEIYNTMVDKNYLDVSESPNKI
;
A
#
# COMPACT_ATOMS: atom_id res chain seq x y z
N MET A 1 -6.92 -27.66 -11.15
CA MET A 1 -7.13 -26.33 -10.51
C MET A 1 -8.11 -26.54 -9.38
N GLU A 2 -7.74 -26.25 -8.14
CA GLU A 2 -8.72 -26.14 -7.06
C GLU A 2 -9.74 -25.08 -7.43
N THR A 3 -11.02 -25.40 -7.24
CA THR A 3 -12.10 -24.48 -7.58
C THR A 3 -12.03 -23.30 -6.61
N LEU A 4 -11.71 -22.10 -7.10
CA LEU A 4 -11.68 -20.88 -6.29
C LEU A 4 -12.98 -20.74 -5.49
N LYS A 5 -12.88 -20.67 -4.16
CA LYS A 5 -14.03 -20.46 -3.26
C LYS A 5 -14.58 -19.05 -3.42
N ASN A 6 -15.86 -18.85 -3.15
CA ASN A 6 -16.41 -17.52 -3.03
C ASN A 6 -15.86 -16.84 -1.77
N PHE A 7 -15.53 -15.54 -1.82
CA PHE A 7 -14.98 -14.82 -0.67
C PHE A 7 -15.92 -14.87 0.55
N LYS A 8 -17.23 -14.81 0.31
CA LYS A 8 -18.24 -14.88 1.40
C LYS A 8 -18.24 -16.21 2.13
N ASP A 9 -17.79 -17.29 1.48
CA ASP A 9 -17.73 -18.63 2.05
C ASP A 9 -16.40 -18.89 2.78
N LEU A 10 -15.41 -18.00 2.65
CA LEU A 10 -14.16 -18.13 3.37
C LEU A 10 -14.39 -17.94 4.87
N GLN A 11 -14.02 -18.95 5.65
CA GLN A 11 -14.11 -18.89 7.09
C GLN A 11 -12.82 -18.28 7.65
N TYR A 12 -12.97 -17.34 8.58
CA TYR A 12 -11.85 -16.87 9.38
C TYR A 12 -11.58 -17.88 10.49
N VAL A 13 -10.35 -18.32 10.60
CA VAL A 13 -9.88 -19.16 11.72
C VAL A 13 -8.80 -18.36 12.44
N ARG A 14 -9.02 -18.09 13.74
CA ARG A 14 -8.05 -17.36 14.54
C ARG A 14 -6.74 -18.16 14.62
N PRO A 15 -5.58 -17.60 14.17
CA PRO A 15 -4.31 -18.31 14.21
C PRO A 15 -3.85 -18.63 15.63
N ASN A 16 -3.33 -19.84 15.84
CA ASN A 16 -2.63 -20.20 17.07
C ASN A 16 -1.14 -19.86 16.93
N PHE A 17 -0.76 -18.65 17.30
CA PHE A 17 0.60 -18.14 17.12
C PHE A 17 1.67 -18.95 17.88
N ASP A 18 1.34 -19.52 19.04
CA ASP A 18 2.28 -20.36 19.81
C ASP A 18 2.57 -21.65 19.07
N GLU A 19 1.56 -22.32 18.52
CA GLU A 19 1.71 -23.51 17.71
C GLU A 19 2.46 -23.25 16.40
N ILE A 20 2.18 -22.12 15.76
CA ILE A 20 2.89 -21.67 14.55
C ILE A 20 4.37 -21.47 14.85
N ASN A 21 4.72 -20.75 15.92
CA ASN A 21 6.11 -20.57 16.33
C ASN A 21 6.84 -21.88 16.62
N GLN A 22 6.20 -22.81 17.33
CA GLN A 22 6.75 -24.14 17.60
C GLN A 22 6.98 -24.91 16.29
N THR A 23 6.02 -24.85 15.36
CA THR A 23 6.14 -25.52 14.07
C THR A 23 7.28 -24.93 13.24
N ILE A 24 7.40 -23.60 13.16
CA ILE A 24 8.49 -22.94 12.43
C ILE A 24 9.85 -23.27 13.06
N THR A 25 9.95 -23.30 14.39
CA THR A 25 11.18 -23.73 15.09
C THR A 25 11.55 -25.17 14.73
N SER A 26 10.57 -26.08 14.71
CA SER A 26 10.79 -27.48 14.31
C SER A 26 11.24 -27.61 12.86
N LEU A 27 10.65 -26.82 11.95
CA LEU A 27 11.05 -26.77 10.54
C LEU A 27 12.47 -26.20 10.37
N THR A 28 12.83 -25.17 11.13
CA THR A 28 14.18 -24.61 11.17
C THR A 28 15.22 -25.67 11.58
N ASP A 29 14.93 -26.42 12.61
CA ASP A 29 15.76 -27.56 13.00
C ASP A 29 15.83 -28.68 11.94
N GLY A 30 14.75 -28.85 11.19
CA GLY A 30 14.70 -29.73 10.03
C GLY A 30 15.66 -29.31 8.93
N VAL A 31 15.72 -27.99 8.59
CA VAL A 31 16.67 -27.43 7.60
C VAL A 31 18.11 -27.76 7.99
N LYS A 32 18.48 -27.58 9.27
CA LYS A 32 19.84 -27.91 9.79
C LYS A 32 20.20 -29.39 9.64
N LYS A 33 19.21 -30.28 9.63
CA LYS A 33 19.39 -31.73 9.64
C LYS A 33 19.16 -32.40 8.28
N ALA A 34 18.69 -31.66 7.26
CA ALA A 34 18.38 -32.19 5.94
C ALA A 34 19.63 -32.81 5.29
N LYS A 35 19.49 -34.08 4.84
CA LYS A 35 20.61 -34.86 4.26
C LYS A 35 20.69 -34.77 2.75
N ASN A 36 19.62 -34.36 2.10
CA ASN A 36 19.51 -34.17 0.65
C ASN A 36 18.50 -33.09 0.33
N PHE A 37 18.51 -32.66 -0.93
CA PHE A 37 17.66 -31.55 -1.37
C PHE A 37 16.16 -31.87 -1.35
N GLU A 38 15.76 -33.14 -1.55
CA GLU A 38 14.36 -33.55 -1.50
C GLU A 38 13.79 -33.40 -0.08
N GLU A 39 14.56 -33.79 0.94
CA GLU A 39 14.16 -33.56 2.34
C GLU A 39 14.00 -32.07 2.63
N LEU A 40 14.91 -31.22 2.11
CA LEU A 40 14.81 -29.79 2.26
C LEU A 40 13.56 -29.22 1.54
N LYS A 41 13.26 -29.68 0.34
CA LYS A 41 12.03 -29.28 -0.38
C LYS A 41 10.76 -29.61 0.38
N ASP A 42 10.70 -30.78 1.01
CA ASP A 42 9.55 -31.15 1.84
C ASP A 42 9.39 -30.26 3.08
N ILE A 43 10.51 -29.79 3.65
CA ILE A 43 10.49 -28.84 4.77
C ILE A 43 10.00 -27.47 4.28
N ILE A 44 10.51 -27.00 3.15
CA ILE A 44 10.06 -25.72 2.54
C ILE A 44 8.56 -25.78 2.23
N LYS A 45 8.05 -26.85 1.63
CA LYS A 45 6.62 -27.01 1.36
C LYS A 45 5.77 -26.96 2.64
N LYS A 46 6.22 -27.59 3.73
CA LYS A 46 5.53 -27.53 5.02
C LYS A 46 5.52 -26.11 5.58
N PHE A 47 6.64 -25.39 5.46
CA PHE A 47 6.73 -23.98 5.85
C PHE A 47 5.75 -23.13 5.01
N GLU A 48 5.70 -23.32 3.69
CA GLU A 48 4.78 -22.61 2.79
C GLU A 48 3.32 -22.83 3.18
N VAL A 49 2.93 -24.03 3.58
CA VAL A 49 1.55 -24.31 4.05
C VAL A 49 1.25 -23.52 5.32
N VAL A 50 2.12 -23.58 6.33
CA VAL A 50 1.93 -22.83 7.59
C VAL A 50 1.89 -21.33 7.36
N TYR A 51 2.80 -20.81 6.51
CA TYR A 51 2.88 -19.41 6.16
C TYR A 51 1.63 -18.96 5.40
N SER A 52 1.20 -19.72 4.40
CA SER A 52 0.03 -19.43 3.59
C SER A 52 -1.26 -19.44 4.42
N ASP A 53 -1.45 -20.43 5.30
CA ASP A 53 -2.62 -20.52 6.18
C ASP A 53 -2.69 -19.33 7.15
N LEU A 54 -1.58 -18.96 7.77
CA LEU A 54 -1.50 -17.79 8.63
C LEU A 54 -1.88 -16.51 7.87
N HIS A 55 -1.18 -16.23 6.76
CA HIS A 55 -1.39 -14.99 6.01
C HIS A 55 -2.77 -14.93 5.36
N THR A 56 -3.36 -16.07 4.98
CA THR A 56 -4.75 -16.13 4.49
C THR A 56 -5.72 -15.68 5.59
N ASN A 57 -5.56 -16.17 6.81
CA ASN A 57 -6.45 -15.77 7.92
C ASN A 57 -6.23 -14.31 8.32
N LEU A 58 -4.99 -13.83 8.38
CA LEU A 58 -4.71 -12.41 8.61
C LEU A 58 -5.33 -11.53 7.52
N ALA A 59 -5.23 -11.92 6.27
CA ALA A 59 -5.85 -11.19 5.15
C ALA A 59 -7.39 -11.17 5.25
N ILE A 60 -8.02 -12.29 5.63
CA ILE A 60 -9.49 -12.34 5.80
C ILE A 60 -9.93 -11.38 6.92
N SER A 61 -9.25 -11.37 8.07
CA SER A 61 -9.59 -10.45 9.16
C SER A 61 -9.41 -8.99 8.75
N MET A 62 -8.32 -8.67 8.05
CA MET A 62 -8.02 -7.33 7.55
C MET A 62 -9.05 -6.85 6.52
N ILE A 63 -9.39 -7.69 5.53
CA ILE A 63 -10.38 -7.33 4.50
C ILE A 63 -11.74 -7.09 5.15
N ARG A 64 -12.17 -7.92 6.10
CA ARG A 64 -13.45 -7.76 6.79
C ARG A 64 -13.48 -6.50 7.64
N ALA A 65 -12.39 -6.17 8.34
CA ALA A 65 -12.25 -4.91 9.06
C ALA A 65 -12.33 -3.69 8.13
N TYR A 66 -11.76 -3.77 6.93
CA TYR A 66 -11.80 -2.68 5.95
C TYR A 66 -13.14 -2.53 5.25
N LEU A 67 -13.88 -3.63 5.06
CA LEU A 67 -15.25 -3.59 4.54
C LEU A 67 -16.23 -2.93 5.51
N ASP A 68 -16.01 -3.09 6.81
CA ASP A 68 -16.79 -2.42 7.86
C ASP A 68 -15.89 -2.06 9.07
N SER A 69 -15.39 -0.83 9.10
CA SER A 69 -14.57 -0.31 10.18
C SER A 69 -15.31 -0.16 11.51
N SER A 70 -16.64 -0.33 11.55
CA SER A 70 -17.44 -0.40 12.79
C SER A 70 -17.52 -1.81 13.37
N ASP A 71 -17.13 -2.85 12.64
CA ASP A 71 -17.03 -4.21 13.15
C ASP A 71 -15.87 -4.36 14.12
N LYS A 72 -16.19 -4.27 15.42
CA LYS A 72 -15.18 -4.34 16.48
C LYS A 72 -14.43 -5.66 16.50
N TYR A 73 -15.12 -6.79 16.20
CA TYR A 73 -14.50 -8.11 16.24
C TYR A 73 -13.33 -8.21 15.22
N TYR A 74 -13.60 -7.89 13.96
CA TYR A 74 -12.56 -7.99 12.94
C TYR A 74 -11.47 -6.90 13.07
N ASN A 75 -11.80 -5.73 13.61
CA ASN A 75 -10.77 -4.73 13.94
C ASN A 75 -9.84 -5.22 15.04
N ASP A 76 -10.36 -5.82 16.10
CA ASP A 76 -9.56 -6.37 17.19
C ASP A 76 -8.70 -7.56 16.69
N GLU A 77 -9.28 -8.49 15.90
CA GLU A 77 -8.56 -9.63 15.31
C GLU A 77 -7.44 -9.20 14.35
N MET A 78 -7.69 -8.19 13.52
CA MET A 78 -6.67 -7.63 12.63
C MET A 78 -5.50 -7.04 13.43
N GLN A 79 -5.78 -6.20 14.42
CA GLN A 79 -4.74 -5.54 15.23
C GLN A 79 -3.93 -6.56 16.04
N GLU A 80 -4.61 -7.48 16.74
CA GLU A 80 -3.93 -8.54 17.51
C GLU A 80 -3.14 -9.46 16.59
N GLY A 81 -3.70 -9.82 15.43
CA GLY A 81 -3.05 -10.65 14.44
C GLY A 81 -1.75 -10.04 13.92
N MET A 82 -1.77 -8.76 13.53
CA MET A 82 -0.58 -8.03 13.06
C MET A 82 0.49 -7.93 14.16
N GLN A 83 0.09 -7.64 15.40
CA GLN A 83 1.00 -7.56 16.52
C GLN A 83 1.67 -8.91 16.81
N LYS A 84 0.91 -10.00 16.84
CA LYS A 84 1.45 -11.34 17.12
C LYS A 84 2.28 -11.90 15.97
N GLU A 85 1.89 -11.61 14.72
CA GLU A 85 2.67 -12.00 13.55
C GLU A 85 4.10 -11.43 13.60
N SER A 86 4.26 -10.18 14.07
CA SER A 86 5.57 -9.55 14.22
C SER A 86 6.50 -10.28 15.22
N THR A 87 5.95 -11.13 16.07
CA THR A 87 6.73 -11.94 17.05
C THR A 87 7.19 -13.29 16.50
N ILE A 88 6.74 -13.68 15.30
CA ILE A 88 7.15 -14.93 14.67
C ILE A 88 8.58 -14.82 14.14
N ASN A 89 9.44 -15.77 14.54
CA ASN A 89 10.85 -15.75 14.14
C ASN A 89 11.09 -16.42 12.79
N TYR A 90 10.67 -15.77 11.70
CA TYR A 90 10.99 -16.22 10.34
C TYR A 90 12.48 -16.09 10.00
N ASN A 91 13.18 -15.14 10.61
CA ASN A 91 14.56 -14.83 10.26
C ASN A 91 15.52 -16.00 10.51
N GLU A 92 15.28 -16.79 11.53
CA GLU A 92 16.10 -17.98 11.79
C GLU A 92 15.91 -19.04 10.70
N PHE A 93 14.67 -19.31 10.30
CA PHE A 93 14.37 -20.22 9.19
C PHE A 93 15.01 -19.76 7.88
N TYR A 94 14.89 -18.50 7.52
CA TYR A 94 15.49 -17.93 6.32
C TYR A 94 17.03 -17.96 6.37
N SER A 95 17.61 -17.68 7.53
CA SER A 95 19.05 -17.74 7.74
C SER A 95 19.59 -19.16 7.53
N GLU A 96 18.91 -20.17 8.05
CA GLU A 96 19.30 -21.56 7.87
C GLU A 96 19.15 -22.02 6.40
N LEU A 97 18.12 -21.55 5.68
CA LEU A 97 18.01 -21.81 4.24
C LEU A 97 19.18 -21.20 3.44
N LEU A 98 19.55 -19.94 3.73
CA LEU A 98 20.66 -19.26 3.06
C LEU A 98 22.01 -19.90 3.37
N ASN A 99 22.18 -20.46 4.57
CA ASN A 99 23.41 -21.14 5.01
C ASN A 99 23.43 -22.64 4.69
N SER A 100 22.36 -23.15 4.07
CA SER A 100 22.25 -24.57 3.73
C SER A 100 23.28 -24.97 2.67
N SER A 101 23.77 -26.21 2.75
CA SER A 101 24.60 -26.78 1.69
C SER A 101 23.89 -26.94 0.33
N PHE A 102 22.57 -26.73 0.31
CA PHE A 102 21.70 -26.83 -0.87
C PHE A 102 21.32 -25.47 -1.47
N THR A 103 22.01 -24.39 -1.09
CA THR A 103 21.71 -23.01 -1.58
C THR A 103 21.76 -22.93 -3.10
N ARG A 104 22.64 -23.71 -3.76
CA ARG A 104 22.71 -23.74 -5.22
C ARG A 104 21.47 -24.36 -5.86
N GLU A 105 20.96 -25.44 -5.28
CA GLU A 105 19.74 -26.12 -5.72
C GLU A 105 18.53 -25.21 -5.49
N ILE A 106 18.45 -24.54 -4.34
CA ILE A 106 17.40 -23.53 -4.06
C ILE A 106 17.45 -22.43 -5.13
N ASN A 107 18.63 -21.90 -5.43
CA ASN A 107 18.79 -20.86 -6.46
C ASN A 107 18.31 -21.32 -7.85
N ASN A 108 18.57 -22.58 -8.20
CA ASN A 108 18.11 -23.14 -9.48
C ASN A 108 16.57 -23.28 -9.55
N GLU A 109 15.91 -23.54 -8.43
CA GLU A 109 14.44 -23.70 -8.35
C GLU A 109 13.69 -22.33 -8.33
N VAL A 110 14.15 -21.39 -7.50
CA VAL A 110 13.42 -20.16 -7.20
C VAL A 110 14.08 -18.89 -7.74
N GLY A 111 15.33 -18.98 -8.21
CA GLY A 111 16.09 -17.87 -8.74
C GLY A 111 16.81 -17.02 -7.70
N GLU A 112 17.86 -16.33 -8.16
CA GLU A 112 18.75 -15.50 -7.32
C GLU A 112 18.01 -14.38 -6.61
N GLN A 113 17.04 -13.75 -7.26
CA GLN A 113 16.26 -12.65 -6.67
C GLN A 113 15.49 -13.06 -5.42
N PHE A 114 15.07 -14.30 -5.32
CA PHE A 114 14.42 -14.81 -4.12
C PHE A 114 15.40 -14.89 -2.94
N LEU A 115 16.60 -15.39 -3.16
CA LEU A 115 17.64 -15.47 -2.12
C LEU A 115 18.07 -14.08 -1.65
N ILE A 116 18.22 -13.13 -2.57
CA ILE A 116 18.48 -11.71 -2.24
C ILE A 116 17.38 -11.16 -1.32
N LYS A 117 16.10 -11.37 -1.64
CA LYS A 117 14.99 -10.93 -0.80
C LYS A 117 14.99 -11.56 0.60
N LEU A 118 15.34 -12.84 0.72
CA LEU A 118 15.49 -13.48 2.02
C LEU A 118 16.61 -12.82 2.83
N GLN A 119 17.76 -12.57 2.21
CA GLN A 119 18.89 -11.90 2.85
C GLN A 119 18.52 -10.49 3.32
N ASP A 120 17.79 -9.73 2.49
CA ASP A 120 17.32 -8.40 2.85
C ASP A 120 16.37 -8.44 4.04
N SER A 121 15.42 -9.37 4.05
CA SER A 121 14.48 -9.54 5.15
C SER A 121 15.19 -9.75 6.50
N ILE A 122 16.27 -10.54 6.49
CA ILE A 122 17.10 -10.79 7.68
C ILE A 122 17.84 -9.51 8.09
N ASN A 123 18.45 -8.83 7.12
CA ASN A 123 19.30 -7.66 7.38
C ASN A 123 18.50 -6.45 7.88
N LEU A 124 17.31 -6.21 7.31
CA LEU A 124 16.49 -5.03 7.59
C LEU A 124 15.68 -5.14 8.88
N LYS A 125 15.26 -6.34 9.26
CA LYS A 125 14.38 -6.55 10.43
C LYS A 125 15.14 -6.82 11.73
N SER A 126 16.46 -6.91 11.69
CA SER A 126 17.26 -7.32 12.85
C SER A 126 17.61 -6.21 13.82
N LYS A 127 17.44 -4.93 13.44
CA LYS A 127 17.90 -3.79 14.23
C LYS A 127 16.92 -2.64 14.24
N GLY A 128 16.75 -2.01 15.40
CA GLY A 128 15.99 -0.77 15.53
C GLY A 128 14.45 -0.96 15.55
N MET A 129 13.95 -2.03 16.14
CA MET A 129 12.50 -2.27 16.31
C MET A 129 11.81 -1.09 17.01
N ASP A 130 12.40 -0.54 18.05
CA ASP A 130 11.93 0.65 18.77
C ASP A 130 11.81 1.90 17.87
N LEU A 131 12.73 2.05 16.93
CA LEU A 131 12.67 3.14 15.95
C LEU A 131 11.56 2.92 14.91
N LEU A 132 11.31 1.68 14.50
CA LEU A 132 10.20 1.34 13.61
C LEU A 132 8.84 1.59 14.30
N GLU A 133 8.72 1.21 15.58
CA GLU A 133 7.54 1.53 16.38
C GLU A 133 7.31 3.04 16.48
N LYS A 134 8.37 3.80 16.75
CA LYS A 134 8.30 5.27 16.79
C LYS A 134 7.93 5.88 15.44
N GLU A 135 8.41 5.33 14.34
CA GLU A 135 7.99 5.74 12.99
C GLU A 135 6.49 5.54 12.80
N GLN A 136 5.96 4.37 13.18
CA GLN A 136 4.52 4.08 13.08
C GLN A 136 3.68 5.01 13.94
N GLU A 137 4.13 5.33 15.16
CA GLU A 137 3.45 6.33 16.01
C GLU A 137 3.38 7.71 15.35
N LEU A 138 4.45 8.15 14.68
CA LEU A 138 4.49 9.43 13.98
C LEU A 138 3.58 9.44 12.75
N ILE A 139 3.56 8.32 12.00
CA ILE A 139 2.63 8.14 10.87
C ILE A 139 1.18 8.20 11.37
N TYR A 140 0.88 7.54 12.48
CA TYR A 140 -0.45 7.59 13.10
C TYR A 140 -0.82 9.01 13.56
N LYS A 141 0.11 9.76 14.17
CA LYS A 141 -0.09 11.18 14.52
C LYS A 141 -0.43 12.03 13.30
N TYR A 142 0.27 11.81 12.18
CA TYR A 142 -0.02 12.48 10.92
C TYR A 142 -1.44 12.17 10.41
N GLN A 143 -1.82 10.90 10.40
CA GLN A 143 -3.15 10.47 9.96
C GLN A 143 -4.25 11.06 10.85
N LYS A 144 -4.04 11.04 12.18
CA LYS A 144 -4.96 11.63 13.15
C LYS A 144 -5.11 13.13 12.95
N LEU A 145 -4.00 13.86 12.74
CA LEU A 145 -4.04 15.29 12.45
C LEU A 145 -4.80 15.57 11.15
N LYS A 146 -4.57 14.80 10.09
CA LYS A 146 -5.35 14.91 8.85
C LYS A 146 -6.84 14.69 9.05
N ALA A 147 -7.22 13.73 9.86
CA ALA A 147 -8.63 13.43 10.16
C ALA A 147 -9.34 14.57 10.91
N THR A 148 -8.59 15.46 11.59
CA THR A 148 -9.17 16.64 12.27
C THR A 148 -9.50 17.79 11.34
N ILE A 149 -9.07 17.75 10.06
CA ILE A 149 -9.28 18.85 9.12
C ILE A 149 -10.77 19.06 8.91
N LYS A 150 -11.21 20.24 9.32
CA LYS A 150 -12.55 20.79 9.08
C LYS A 150 -12.43 22.18 8.49
N VAL A 151 -13.23 22.46 7.48
CA VAL A 151 -13.20 23.70 6.70
C VAL A 151 -14.54 24.39 6.82
N GLU A 152 -14.54 25.61 7.33
CA GLU A 152 -15.74 26.45 7.29
C GLU A 152 -15.96 26.99 5.88
N PHE A 153 -17.11 26.67 5.30
CA PHE A 153 -17.46 27.08 3.95
C PHE A 153 -18.98 27.24 3.82
N ASN A 154 -19.42 28.42 3.36
CA ASN A 154 -20.84 28.80 3.21
C ASN A 154 -21.70 28.60 4.48
N GLY A 155 -21.12 28.77 5.67
CA GLY A 155 -21.80 28.61 6.97
C GLY A 155 -21.88 27.16 7.46
N GLU A 156 -21.25 26.21 6.77
CA GLU A 156 -21.15 24.81 7.15
C GLU A 156 -19.71 24.44 7.50
N LEU A 157 -19.54 23.45 8.37
CA LEU A 157 -18.24 22.89 8.75
C LEU A 157 -18.04 21.56 8.02
N LEU A 158 -17.27 21.59 6.93
CA LEU A 158 -17.07 20.48 6.02
C LEU A 158 -15.76 19.72 6.31
N SER A 159 -15.77 18.43 6.08
CA SER A 159 -14.54 17.61 5.99
C SER A 159 -13.72 17.97 4.74
N GLU A 160 -12.45 17.50 4.69
CA GLU A 160 -11.60 17.68 3.50
C GLU A 160 -12.24 17.06 2.24
N GLY A 161 -12.85 15.88 2.35
CA GLY A 161 -13.53 15.21 1.23
C GLY A 161 -14.74 16.00 0.72
N GLU A 162 -15.52 16.58 1.62
CA GLU A 162 -16.70 17.38 1.26
C GLU A 162 -16.32 18.71 0.57
N ILE A 163 -15.34 19.46 1.11
CA ILE A 163 -14.90 20.72 0.50
C ILE A 163 -14.27 20.51 -0.89
N ARG A 164 -13.61 19.36 -1.12
CA ARG A 164 -13.01 19.02 -2.43
C ARG A 164 -14.05 19.00 -3.57
N LYS A 165 -15.30 18.67 -3.29
CA LYS A 165 -16.40 18.73 -4.28
C LYS A 165 -16.61 20.17 -4.83
N TYR A 166 -16.37 21.18 -3.99
CA TYR A 166 -16.45 22.59 -4.39
C TYR A 166 -15.19 23.08 -5.12
N THR A 167 -14.03 22.46 -4.90
CA THR A 167 -12.80 22.84 -5.63
C THR A 167 -12.82 22.49 -7.12
N THR A 168 -13.80 21.70 -7.56
CA THR A 168 -14.05 21.35 -8.96
C THR A 168 -15.36 21.99 -9.49
N SER A 169 -15.94 22.95 -8.78
CA SER A 169 -17.18 23.63 -9.19
C SER A 169 -17.04 24.30 -10.55
N LYS A 170 -18.11 24.31 -11.35
CA LYS A 170 -18.17 25.08 -12.61
C LYS A 170 -18.02 26.58 -12.37
N ASP A 171 -18.54 27.07 -11.24
CA ASP A 171 -18.38 28.44 -10.80
C ASP A 171 -16.96 28.69 -10.30
N ARG A 172 -16.22 29.58 -10.99
CA ARG A 172 -14.83 29.89 -10.68
C ARG A 172 -14.64 30.54 -9.31
N ASP A 173 -15.57 31.39 -8.89
CA ASP A 173 -15.49 32.05 -7.58
C ASP A 173 -15.72 31.07 -6.45
N VAL A 174 -16.63 30.13 -6.64
CA VAL A 174 -16.84 29.01 -5.70
C VAL A 174 -15.57 28.16 -5.60
N ARG A 175 -14.97 27.73 -6.74
CA ARG A 175 -13.70 26.97 -6.74
C ARG A 175 -12.60 27.71 -5.98
N LYS A 176 -12.43 28.99 -6.31
CA LYS A 176 -11.40 29.84 -5.67
C LYS A 176 -11.62 29.94 -4.17
N LYS A 177 -12.84 30.25 -3.73
CA LYS A 177 -13.19 30.35 -2.30
C LYS A 177 -12.94 29.02 -1.57
N ALA A 178 -13.42 27.91 -2.13
CA ALA A 178 -13.26 26.58 -1.54
C ALA A 178 -11.77 26.22 -1.38
N THR A 179 -10.98 26.43 -2.42
CA THR A 179 -9.53 26.14 -2.40
C THR A 179 -8.80 27.04 -1.39
N ILE A 180 -9.14 28.32 -1.31
CA ILE A 180 -8.54 29.24 -0.33
C ILE A 180 -8.93 28.85 1.10
N SER A 181 -10.20 28.47 1.35
CA SER A 181 -10.65 28.03 2.67
C SER A 181 -9.93 26.78 3.12
N LEU A 182 -9.78 25.78 2.24
CA LEU A 182 -9.02 24.55 2.53
C LEU A 182 -7.54 24.88 2.84
N ASN A 183 -6.91 25.69 1.99
CA ASN A 183 -5.50 26.06 2.17
C ASN A 183 -5.24 26.81 3.47
N LYS A 184 -6.19 27.67 3.93
CA LYS A 184 -6.06 28.35 5.23
C LYS A 184 -5.96 27.36 6.39
N VAL A 185 -6.74 26.29 6.38
CA VAL A 185 -6.65 25.25 7.42
C VAL A 185 -5.27 24.59 7.41
N TYR A 186 -4.74 24.22 6.23
CA TYR A 186 -3.38 23.66 6.13
C TYR A 186 -2.30 24.66 6.60
N ILE A 187 -2.46 25.95 6.27
CA ILE A 187 -1.52 26.98 6.75
C ILE A 187 -1.55 27.08 8.28
N ASN A 188 -2.73 27.00 8.89
CA ASN A 188 -2.87 27.04 10.34
C ASN A 188 -2.25 25.82 11.04
N LEU A 189 -2.32 24.64 10.41
CA LEU A 189 -1.75 23.39 10.90
C LEU A 189 -0.30 23.16 10.46
N ARG A 190 0.32 24.14 9.77
CA ARG A 190 1.66 23.98 9.18
C ARG A 190 2.72 23.58 10.21
N GLU A 191 2.73 24.21 11.36
CA GLU A 191 3.75 23.92 12.39
C GLU A 191 3.57 22.54 13.00
N ASP A 192 2.34 22.05 13.15
CA ASP A 192 2.06 20.68 13.61
C ASP A 192 2.55 19.65 12.59
N PHE A 193 2.21 19.83 11.30
CA PHE A 193 2.73 18.96 10.23
C PHE A 193 4.25 19.01 10.13
N LYS A 194 4.85 20.21 10.25
CA LYS A 194 6.30 20.38 10.22
C LYS A 194 6.96 19.64 11.39
N GLY A 195 6.41 19.75 12.59
CA GLY A 195 6.93 19.03 13.77
C GLY A 195 6.94 17.51 13.56
N ILE A 196 5.86 16.95 13.03
CA ILE A 196 5.79 15.52 12.70
C ILE A 196 6.82 15.14 11.62
N LEU A 197 6.95 15.95 10.57
CA LEU A 197 7.91 15.70 9.49
C LEU A 197 9.35 15.74 10.00
N ASP A 198 9.70 16.74 10.81
CA ASP A 198 11.04 16.88 11.39
C ASP A 198 11.43 15.69 12.26
N GLU A 199 10.47 15.17 13.05
CA GLU A 199 10.68 13.95 13.85
C GLU A 199 10.78 12.71 12.96
N LEU A 200 9.94 12.56 11.95
CA LEU A 200 10.02 11.45 10.98
C LEU A 200 11.38 11.42 10.27
N VAL A 201 11.88 12.57 9.83
CA VAL A 201 13.19 12.65 9.18
C VAL A 201 14.31 12.18 10.12
N LYS A 202 14.28 12.57 11.40
CA LYS A 202 15.26 12.13 12.40
C LYS A 202 15.18 10.62 12.62
N VAL A 203 14.01 10.09 12.92
CA VAL A 203 13.80 8.65 13.16
C VAL A 203 14.22 7.82 11.95
N ARG A 204 13.83 8.22 10.74
CA ARG A 204 14.18 7.54 9.50
C ARG A 204 15.69 7.53 9.24
N ASN A 205 16.38 8.62 9.51
CA ASN A 205 17.83 8.65 9.41
C ASN A 205 18.52 7.76 10.47
N GLU A 206 17.95 7.64 11.67
CA GLU A 206 18.46 6.73 12.69
C GLU A 206 18.20 5.27 12.28
N ILE A 207 17.02 4.92 11.73
CA ILE A 207 16.74 3.59 11.16
C ILE A 207 17.79 3.21 10.10
N ALA A 208 18.06 4.11 9.17
CA ALA A 208 19.10 3.88 8.16
C ALA A 208 20.46 3.61 8.78
N LYS A 209 20.86 4.46 9.73
CA LYS A 209 22.18 4.37 10.39
C LYS A 209 22.36 3.07 11.18
N VAL A 210 21.37 2.65 11.97
CA VAL A 210 21.49 1.41 12.78
C VAL A 210 21.53 0.16 11.90
N ASN A 211 20.94 0.24 10.69
CA ASN A 211 20.98 -0.82 9.68
C ASN A 211 22.19 -0.69 8.73
N GLY A 212 23.13 0.24 8.97
CA GLY A 212 24.38 0.37 8.20
C GLY A 212 24.28 1.11 6.87
N PHE A 213 23.17 1.81 6.63
CA PHE A 213 22.94 2.59 5.41
C PHE A 213 23.39 4.05 5.57
N LYS A 214 23.81 4.67 4.47
CA LYS A 214 24.21 6.09 4.43
C LYS A 214 23.03 7.05 4.52
N SER A 215 21.88 6.64 3.97
CA SER A 215 20.66 7.43 3.95
C SER A 215 19.42 6.55 4.09
N PHE A 216 18.28 7.14 4.49
CA PHE A 216 17.01 6.45 4.50
C PHE A 216 16.54 6.06 3.09
N ALA A 217 16.95 6.80 2.05
CA ALA A 217 16.67 6.44 0.67
C ALA A 217 17.38 5.14 0.26
N ASP A 218 18.63 4.95 0.67
CA ASP A 218 19.38 3.71 0.41
C ASP A 218 18.75 2.53 1.16
N TYR A 219 18.36 2.72 2.43
CA TYR A 219 17.62 1.73 3.21
C TYR A 219 16.33 1.32 2.51
N MET A 220 15.52 2.29 2.06
CA MET A 220 14.26 2.04 1.37
C MET A 220 14.42 1.42 -0.01
N ASN A 221 15.53 1.64 -0.71
CA ASN A 221 15.80 0.97 -1.97
C ASN A 221 15.95 -0.55 -1.76
N VAL A 222 16.69 -0.95 -0.73
CA VAL A 222 16.84 -2.37 -0.38
C VAL A 222 15.50 -2.94 0.11
N GLU A 223 14.79 -2.23 1.00
CA GLU A 223 13.50 -2.66 1.53
C GLU A 223 12.46 -2.87 0.39
N LYS A 224 12.54 -2.08 -0.67
CA LYS A 224 11.69 -2.21 -1.87
C LYS A 224 12.25 -3.16 -2.93
N GLY A 225 13.33 -3.88 -2.65
CA GLY A 225 13.94 -4.82 -3.57
C GLY A 225 14.55 -4.15 -4.82
N ARG A 226 15.00 -2.90 -4.71
CA ARG A 226 15.63 -2.15 -5.81
C ARG A 226 17.13 -2.35 -5.79
N HIS A 227 17.60 -3.45 -6.36
CA HIS A 227 19.02 -3.82 -6.39
C HIS A 227 19.73 -3.41 -7.69
N ASP A 228 18.97 -3.28 -8.80
CA ASP A 228 19.52 -3.03 -10.14
C ASP A 228 19.86 -1.56 -10.37
N TYR A 229 19.35 -0.66 -9.53
CA TYR A 229 19.60 0.78 -9.64
C TYR A 229 19.61 1.44 -8.26
N GLY A 230 20.41 2.50 -8.14
CA GLY A 230 20.56 3.27 -6.91
C GLY A 230 19.94 4.66 -6.99
N GLN A 231 20.32 5.49 -6.01
CA GLN A 231 19.80 6.85 -5.92
C GLN A 231 20.22 7.73 -7.11
N LYS A 232 21.41 7.49 -7.69
CA LYS A 232 21.90 8.26 -8.84
C LYS A 232 21.01 8.04 -10.05
N GLU A 233 20.76 6.79 -10.42
CA GLU A 233 19.91 6.42 -11.57
C GLU A 233 18.49 6.93 -11.40
N LEU A 234 17.96 6.91 -10.16
CA LEU A 234 16.64 7.47 -9.84
C LEU A 234 16.58 8.98 -10.03
N LEU A 235 17.62 9.71 -9.60
CA LEU A 235 17.71 11.16 -9.79
C LEU A 235 17.89 11.52 -11.25
N ASP A 236 18.72 10.78 -11.99
CA ASP A 236 18.90 10.96 -13.45
C ASP A 236 17.57 10.73 -14.18
N PHE A 237 16.82 9.67 -13.81
CA PHE A 237 15.48 9.43 -14.34
C PHE A 237 14.52 10.61 -14.06
N CYS A 238 14.48 11.11 -12.83
CA CYS A 238 13.64 12.25 -12.47
C CYS A 238 14.03 13.52 -13.25
N ALA A 239 15.33 13.75 -13.45
CA ALA A 239 15.81 14.88 -14.25
C ALA A 239 15.37 14.77 -15.71
N ASN A 240 15.52 13.60 -16.33
CA ASN A 240 15.10 13.33 -17.70
C ASN A 240 13.58 13.50 -17.85
N VAL A 241 12.78 12.96 -16.91
CA VAL A 241 11.32 13.13 -16.91
C VAL A 241 10.96 14.62 -16.82
N ASN A 242 11.64 15.38 -15.97
CA ASN A 242 11.37 16.81 -15.84
C ASN A 242 11.74 17.58 -17.12
N GLU A 243 12.86 17.26 -17.76
CA GLU A 243 13.30 17.90 -19.00
C GLU A 243 12.32 17.59 -20.16
N GLU A 244 11.96 16.34 -20.35
CA GLU A 244 11.15 15.89 -21.48
C GLU A 244 9.65 16.24 -21.33
N LEU A 245 9.10 16.17 -20.11
CA LEU A 245 7.65 16.36 -19.90
C LEU A 245 7.23 17.77 -19.53
N SER A 246 8.13 18.65 -19.05
CA SER A 246 7.73 19.98 -18.62
C SER A 246 7.06 20.80 -19.73
N SER A 247 7.63 20.80 -20.94
CA SER A 247 7.04 21.49 -22.08
C SER A 247 5.69 20.91 -22.50
N PHE A 248 5.54 19.58 -22.43
CA PHE A 248 4.26 18.92 -22.70
C PHE A 248 3.18 19.28 -21.67
N LEU A 249 3.54 19.35 -20.38
CA LEU A 249 2.61 19.78 -19.34
C LEU A 249 2.18 21.24 -19.50
N GLU A 250 3.05 22.12 -19.99
CA GLU A 250 2.68 23.48 -20.36
C GLU A 250 1.65 23.52 -21.50
N ILE A 251 1.87 22.73 -22.56
CA ILE A 251 0.90 22.60 -23.67
C ILE A 251 -0.46 22.11 -23.16
N LEU A 252 -0.49 21.10 -22.29
CA LEU A 252 -1.74 20.62 -21.70
C LEU A 252 -2.42 21.68 -20.85
N SER A 253 -1.65 22.44 -20.06
CA SER A 253 -2.13 23.52 -19.21
C SER A 253 -2.76 24.66 -20.02
N ASP A 254 -2.10 25.06 -21.12
CA ASP A 254 -2.61 26.07 -22.05
C ASP A 254 -3.86 25.60 -22.77
N ALA A 255 -3.89 24.35 -23.20
CA ALA A 255 -5.08 23.75 -23.82
C ALA A 255 -6.26 23.70 -22.84
N GLN A 256 -6.02 23.40 -21.55
CA GLN A 256 -7.04 23.45 -20.50
C GLN A 256 -7.51 24.89 -20.25
N ALA A 257 -6.60 25.88 -20.18
CA ALA A 257 -6.95 27.29 -20.04
C ALA A 257 -7.87 27.75 -21.16
N LYS A 258 -7.53 27.42 -22.42
CA LYS A 258 -8.36 27.74 -23.60
C LYS A 258 -9.74 27.11 -23.52
N ARG A 259 -9.86 25.84 -23.15
CA ARG A 259 -11.16 25.16 -22.96
C ARG A 259 -12.02 25.83 -21.88
N LEU A 260 -11.38 26.37 -20.86
CA LEU A 260 -12.06 27.08 -19.76
C LEU A 260 -12.29 28.58 -20.04
N GLY A 261 -11.90 29.07 -21.21
CA GLY A 261 -12.02 30.51 -21.57
C GLY A 261 -11.14 31.43 -20.70
N LEU A 262 -9.98 30.93 -20.27
CA LEU A 262 -9.03 31.62 -19.39
C LEU A 262 -7.74 31.94 -20.14
N ASP A 263 -7.14 33.09 -19.86
CA ASP A 263 -5.81 33.42 -20.37
C ASP A 263 -4.72 32.52 -19.79
N LYS A 264 -4.83 32.20 -18.48
CA LYS A 264 -3.92 31.35 -17.77
C LYS A 264 -4.62 30.67 -16.60
N LEU A 265 -4.30 29.40 -16.37
CA LEU A 265 -4.77 28.67 -15.18
C LEU A 265 -4.14 29.22 -13.89
N LYS A 266 -4.95 29.31 -12.86
CA LYS A 266 -4.50 29.47 -11.48
C LYS A 266 -4.59 28.14 -10.76
N TYR A 267 -3.90 27.99 -9.62
CA TYR A 267 -3.88 26.76 -8.85
C TYR A 267 -5.28 26.21 -8.48
N TYR A 268 -6.27 27.08 -8.36
CA TYR A 268 -7.67 26.70 -8.11
C TYR A 268 -8.46 26.35 -9.38
N ASP A 269 -7.89 26.48 -10.57
CA ASP A 269 -8.52 26.10 -11.84
C ASP A 269 -8.12 24.69 -12.30
N GLN A 270 -7.00 24.16 -11.78
CA GLN A 270 -6.40 22.90 -12.24
C GLN A 270 -7.33 21.69 -12.12
N GLY A 271 -8.24 21.70 -11.14
CA GLY A 271 -9.18 20.59 -10.89
C GLY A 271 -10.36 20.55 -11.86
N LEU A 272 -10.58 21.55 -12.74
CA LEU A 272 -11.69 21.59 -13.69
C LEU A 272 -11.19 21.48 -15.12
N ASN A 273 -11.65 20.47 -15.88
CA ASN A 273 -11.19 20.20 -17.24
C ASN A 273 -12.07 20.82 -18.34
N PHE A 274 -13.38 21.00 -18.12
CA PHE A 274 -14.33 21.49 -19.09
C PHE A 274 -15.31 22.47 -18.44
N LEU A 275 -15.82 23.44 -19.24
CA LEU A 275 -16.78 24.46 -18.77
C LEU A 275 -18.09 23.86 -18.22
N ASP A 276 -18.54 22.76 -18.81
CA ASP A 276 -19.73 22.03 -18.41
C ASP A 276 -19.50 21.05 -17.25
N GLY A 277 -18.28 20.99 -16.74
CA GLY A 277 -17.83 20.17 -15.60
C GLY A 277 -16.97 18.99 -16.02
N ASN A 278 -16.35 18.36 -15.05
CA ASN A 278 -15.59 17.12 -15.27
C ASN A 278 -16.51 15.95 -15.63
N ALA A 279 -15.95 14.98 -16.34
CA ALA A 279 -16.63 13.72 -16.59
C ALA A 279 -17.07 13.07 -15.26
N LYS A 280 -18.28 12.55 -15.25
CA LYS A 280 -18.84 11.86 -14.08
C LYS A 280 -19.06 10.39 -14.43
N PRO A 281 -18.95 9.48 -13.46
CA PRO A 281 -19.37 8.11 -13.65
C PRO A 281 -20.81 8.03 -14.18
N ILE A 282 -21.07 7.08 -15.08
CA ILE A 282 -22.39 6.91 -15.73
C ILE A 282 -23.41 6.20 -14.83
N GLY A 283 -23.00 5.75 -13.64
CA GLY A 283 -23.86 5.05 -12.69
C GLY A 283 -23.11 4.75 -11.38
N ASN A 284 -23.74 3.95 -10.54
CA ASN A 284 -23.17 3.41 -9.32
C ASN A 284 -22.12 2.31 -9.60
N GLY A 285 -21.54 1.71 -8.55
CA GLY A 285 -20.52 0.67 -8.65
C GLY A 285 -20.98 -0.53 -9.48
N GLU A 286 -22.24 -0.95 -9.41
CA GLU A 286 -22.78 -2.07 -10.19
C GLU A 286 -22.78 -1.76 -11.70
N VAL A 287 -23.27 -0.56 -12.08
CA VAL A 287 -23.27 -0.11 -13.48
C VAL A 287 -21.84 -0.01 -14.01
N LEU A 288 -20.92 0.49 -13.20
CA LEU A 288 -19.50 0.58 -13.57
C LEU A 288 -18.87 -0.81 -13.72
N SER A 289 -19.21 -1.76 -12.85
CA SER A 289 -18.75 -3.15 -12.95
C SER A 289 -19.22 -3.82 -14.24
N GLU A 290 -20.49 -3.64 -14.64
CA GLU A 290 -20.99 -4.17 -15.91
C GLU A 290 -20.28 -3.53 -17.13
N LYS A 291 -20.04 -2.22 -17.09
CA LYS A 291 -19.25 -1.55 -18.14
C LYS A 291 -17.79 -2.01 -18.19
N ALA A 292 -17.20 -2.33 -17.05
CA ALA A 292 -15.87 -2.91 -17.00
C ALA A 292 -15.82 -4.31 -17.63
N LYS A 293 -16.86 -5.15 -17.43
CA LYS A 293 -16.97 -6.45 -18.12
C LYS A 293 -16.95 -6.29 -19.65
N GLU A 294 -17.77 -5.36 -20.18
CA GLU A 294 -17.80 -5.07 -21.62
C GLU A 294 -16.43 -4.60 -22.12
N MET A 295 -15.77 -3.70 -21.38
CA MET A 295 -14.44 -3.18 -21.71
C MET A 295 -13.38 -4.28 -21.73
N TYR A 296 -13.29 -5.09 -20.69
CA TYR A 296 -12.28 -6.17 -20.62
C TYR A 296 -12.50 -7.23 -21.69
N LEU A 297 -13.76 -7.57 -22.01
CA LEU A 297 -14.08 -8.48 -23.10
C LEU A 297 -13.61 -7.96 -24.47
N SER A 298 -13.66 -6.63 -24.65
CA SER A 298 -13.18 -6.01 -25.91
C SER A 298 -11.67 -5.91 -26.00
N LEU A 299 -10.95 -5.98 -24.86
CA LEU A 299 -9.49 -5.92 -24.81
C LEU A 299 -8.86 -7.30 -25.02
N ASP A 300 -9.25 -8.27 -24.20
CA ASP A 300 -8.70 -9.61 -24.22
C ASP A 300 -9.60 -10.59 -23.46
N ARG A 301 -9.71 -11.82 -23.98
CA ARG A 301 -10.56 -12.86 -23.40
C ARG A 301 -10.08 -13.31 -22.02
N ASP A 302 -8.79 -13.53 -21.86
CA ASP A 302 -8.23 -14.06 -20.61
C ASP A 302 -8.36 -13.03 -19.49
N ILE A 303 -8.17 -11.74 -19.79
CA ILE A 303 -8.39 -10.64 -18.85
C ILE A 303 -9.87 -10.56 -18.46
N SER A 304 -10.79 -10.75 -19.42
CA SER A 304 -12.23 -10.80 -19.14
C SER A 304 -12.60 -11.95 -18.22
N GLU A 305 -12.03 -13.15 -18.42
CA GLU A 305 -12.27 -14.31 -17.57
C GLU A 305 -11.78 -14.09 -16.13
N ILE A 306 -10.63 -13.44 -15.95
CA ILE A 306 -10.11 -13.04 -14.63
C ILE A 306 -11.07 -12.07 -13.96
N TYR A 307 -11.47 -11.00 -14.65
CA TYR A 307 -12.40 -10.00 -14.08
C TYR A 307 -13.75 -10.61 -13.70
N ASN A 308 -14.34 -11.42 -14.58
CA ASN A 308 -15.59 -12.11 -14.30
C ASN A 308 -15.47 -13.02 -13.08
N THR A 309 -14.36 -13.76 -12.95
CA THR A 309 -14.07 -14.59 -11.77
C THR A 309 -14.04 -13.76 -10.49
N MET A 310 -13.40 -12.57 -10.53
CA MET A 310 -13.36 -11.66 -9.35
C MET A 310 -14.76 -11.20 -8.94
N VAL A 311 -15.62 -10.86 -9.91
CA VAL A 311 -16.99 -10.44 -9.64
C VAL A 311 -17.82 -11.61 -9.12
N ASP A 312 -17.82 -12.75 -9.82
CA ASP A 312 -18.65 -13.92 -9.50
C ASP A 312 -18.28 -14.57 -8.17
N LYS A 313 -17.01 -14.47 -7.77
CA LYS A 313 -16.49 -14.99 -6.50
C LYS A 313 -16.46 -13.95 -5.37
N ASN A 314 -17.04 -12.77 -5.58
CA ASN A 314 -17.04 -11.66 -4.62
C ASN A 314 -15.63 -11.23 -4.14
N TYR A 315 -14.62 -11.28 -5.03
CA TYR A 315 -13.28 -10.76 -4.77
C TYR A 315 -13.17 -9.27 -5.09
N LEU A 316 -14.23 -8.67 -5.62
CA LEU A 316 -14.34 -7.25 -5.90
C LEU A 316 -15.57 -6.69 -5.17
N ASP A 317 -15.33 -5.68 -4.33
CA ASP A 317 -16.40 -4.93 -3.69
C ASP A 317 -16.41 -3.48 -4.20
N VAL A 318 -17.47 -3.14 -4.94
CA VAL A 318 -17.72 -1.82 -5.53
C VAL A 318 -18.85 -1.06 -4.81
N SER A 319 -19.32 -1.58 -3.69
CA SER A 319 -20.36 -0.92 -2.90
C SER A 319 -19.84 0.31 -2.17
N GLU A 320 -20.68 1.34 -2.05
CA GLU A 320 -20.39 2.50 -1.21
C GLU A 320 -20.86 2.23 0.23
N SER A 321 -20.01 2.49 1.20
CA SER A 321 -20.33 2.43 2.63
C SER A 321 -19.58 3.51 3.39
N PRO A 322 -20.21 4.19 4.37
CA PRO A 322 -19.54 5.19 5.21
C PRO A 322 -18.48 4.56 6.14
N ASN A 323 -18.57 3.26 6.41
CA ASN A 323 -17.69 2.52 7.30
C ASN A 323 -16.54 1.79 6.56
N LYS A 324 -16.46 1.92 5.25
CA LYS A 324 -15.45 1.27 4.42
C LYS A 324 -14.16 2.10 4.38
N ILE A 325 -13.03 1.47 4.54
CA ILE A 325 -11.69 2.08 4.50
C ILE A 325 -11.06 1.87 3.12
#